data_caa645c015c29b0b7d3f9071a83a17c3
#
_entry.id   caa645c015c29b0b7d3f9071a83a17c3
#
_cell.length_a   1.000
_cell.length_b   1.000
_cell.length_c   1.000
_cell.angle_alpha   90.00
_cell.angle_beta   90.00
_cell.angle_gamma   90.00
#
_symmetry.space_group_name_H-M   'P 1'
#
loop_
_entity.id
_entity.type
_entity.pdbx_description
1 polymer ?
#
loop_
_entity_poly.entity_id
_entity_poly.type
_entity_poly.pdbx_seq_one_letter_code
_entity_poly.pdbx_strand_id
1 'polypeptide(L)'
;KKERTIKPSSIEKVSFTKEMRKDYTILCPQMSPVHFSLLEAAFNANGYHLEVLPNDNKHAVDVGLKYVNNDACYPSLIVVGQIMDALLSGKYDLNKTAVIMSQTGGGCRASNYIAFIRRALKKAGMEQVPVISLNLSGLESNPGFKLTLPLVKAVVYAAVFGDILMKCIYRMRPYELEKGIVNRKHKIWEKRVIAFVSGSALSHSQFKKMCREMVHDFDTIPISDEKKPRVGIVGEILVKFLPAANNHLAELLEAEGAEPVVPDLIDFISCLLYTSPSPRD
;
A
#
# COMPACT_ATOMS: atom_id res chain seq x y z
N LYS A 1 -43.03 11.76 -19.33
CA LYS A 1 -41.89 11.11 -18.66
C LYS A 1 -41.34 12.13 -17.64
N LYS A 2 -41.58 11.91 -16.33
CA LYS A 2 -40.96 12.73 -15.28
C LYS A 2 -39.48 12.39 -15.26
N GLU A 3 -38.63 13.35 -15.60
CA GLU A 3 -37.17 13.28 -15.33
C GLU A 3 -36.97 13.13 -13.81
N ARG A 4 -36.47 11.99 -13.41
CA ARG A 4 -35.94 11.80 -12.05
C ARG A 4 -34.65 12.59 -11.96
N THR A 5 -34.71 13.79 -11.47
CA THR A 5 -33.53 14.52 -10.99
C THR A 5 -32.94 13.74 -9.83
N ILE A 6 -31.93 12.94 -10.08
CA ILE A 6 -31.12 12.31 -9.05
C ILE A 6 -30.33 13.43 -8.38
N LYS A 7 -30.81 13.89 -7.23
CA LYS A 7 -30.00 14.76 -6.38
C LYS A 7 -28.76 13.97 -5.98
N PRO A 8 -27.55 14.45 -6.25
CA PRO A 8 -26.35 13.79 -5.75
C PRO A 8 -26.45 13.78 -4.23
N SER A 9 -26.43 12.62 -3.61
CA SER A 9 -26.37 12.49 -2.15
C SER A 9 -25.03 13.09 -1.72
N SER A 10 -25.04 14.32 -1.22
CA SER A 10 -23.87 14.94 -0.62
C SER A 10 -23.54 14.16 0.65
N ILE A 11 -22.56 13.25 0.56
CA ILE A 11 -21.95 12.70 1.77
C ILE A 11 -21.13 13.86 2.34
N GLU A 12 -21.49 14.34 3.53
CA GLU A 12 -20.69 15.35 4.21
C GLU A 12 -19.25 14.86 4.38
N LYS A 13 -18.30 15.66 3.91
CA LYS A 13 -16.88 15.34 3.96
C LYS A 13 -16.29 15.94 5.22
N VAL A 14 -15.83 15.09 6.12
CA VAL A 14 -15.01 15.53 7.25
C VAL A 14 -13.58 15.72 6.77
N SER A 15 -13.10 16.97 6.84
CA SER A 15 -11.72 17.31 6.45
C SER A 15 -10.73 16.97 7.55
N PHE A 16 -9.61 16.39 7.21
CA PHE A 16 -8.50 16.17 8.14
C PHE A 16 -7.77 17.49 8.40
N THR A 17 -7.85 18.01 9.64
CA THR A 17 -7.33 19.33 10.02
C THR A 17 -5.87 19.25 10.51
N LYS A 18 -5.24 20.44 10.70
CA LYS A 18 -3.88 20.53 11.24
C LYS A 18 -3.78 20.08 12.70
N GLU A 19 -4.84 20.28 13.46
CA GLU A 19 -4.96 19.86 14.86
C GLU A 19 -5.03 18.34 14.94
N MET A 20 -5.84 17.70 14.09
CA MET A 20 -5.98 16.25 13.99
C MET A 20 -4.65 15.56 13.69
N ARG A 21 -3.77 16.18 12.92
CA ARG A 21 -2.46 15.62 12.59
C ARG A 21 -1.62 15.25 13.82
N LYS A 22 -1.80 15.92 14.94
CA LYS A 22 -0.99 15.71 16.15
C LYS A 22 -1.45 14.49 16.95
N ASP A 23 -2.76 14.23 16.95
CA ASP A 23 -3.37 13.29 17.90
C ASP A 23 -4.10 12.12 17.23
N TYR A 24 -4.29 12.18 15.91
CA TYR A 24 -5.03 11.16 15.16
C TYR A 24 -4.11 10.05 14.64
N THR A 25 -4.54 8.81 14.82
CA THR A 25 -3.99 7.67 14.11
C THR A 25 -4.59 7.59 12.71
N ILE A 26 -3.74 7.48 11.70
CA ILE A 26 -4.15 7.38 10.29
C ILE A 26 -4.04 5.91 9.87
N LEU A 27 -5.16 5.25 9.68
CA LEU A 27 -5.22 3.86 9.25
C LEU A 27 -5.02 3.75 7.74
N CYS A 28 -4.07 2.92 7.33
CA CYS A 28 -3.76 2.63 5.94
C CYS A 28 -4.00 1.14 5.65
N PRO A 29 -4.82 0.76 4.67
CA PRO A 29 -4.97 -0.64 4.34
C PRO A 29 -3.67 -1.24 3.81
N GLN A 30 -3.38 -2.49 4.17
CA GLN A 30 -2.23 -3.22 3.66
C GLN A 30 -2.46 -3.57 2.18
N MET A 31 -1.50 -3.22 1.33
CA MET A 31 -1.55 -3.53 -0.10
C MET A 31 -0.30 -4.24 -0.60
N SER A 32 0.83 -4.13 0.14
CA SER A 32 2.09 -4.78 -0.18
C SER A 32 2.95 -4.87 1.08
N PRO A 33 3.07 -6.04 1.72
CA PRO A 33 3.77 -6.18 3.00
C PRO A 33 5.22 -5.69 2.98
N VAL A 34 5.94 -5.91 1.89
CA VAL A 34 7.35 -5.50 1.75
C VAL A 34 7.50 -3.97 1.68
N HIS A 35 6.54 -3.28 1.04
CA HIS A 35 6.65 -1.83 0.82
C HIS A 35 6.01 -1.03 1.95
N PHE A 36 4.87 -1.49 2.48
CA PHE A 36 4.03 -0.68 3.35
C PHE A 36 4.63 -0.48 4.74
N SER A 37 5.43 -1.43 5.27
CA SER A 37 6.21 -1.23 6.50
C SER A 37 7.24 -0.09 6.35
N LEU A 38 7.87 0.02 5.18
CA LEU A 38 8.84 1.08 4.88
C LEU A 38 8.14 2.44 4.67
N LEU A 39 6.99 2.44 4.01
CA LEU A 39 6.17 3.63 3.82
C LEU A 39 5.62 4.15 5.15
N GLU A 40 5.12 3.28 6.01
CA GLU A 40 4.69 3.62 7.37
C GLU A 40 5.79 4.38 8.13
N ALA A 41 7.01 3.85 8.12
CA ALA A 41 8.15 4.49 8.74
C ALA A 41 8.46 5.87 8.14
N ALA A 42 8.38 6.01 6.81
CA ALA A 42 8.59 7.29 6.13
C ALA A 42 7.54 8.35 6.51
N PHE A 43 6.26 7.98 6.61
CA PHE A 43 5.20 8.87 7.05
C PHE A 43 5.38 9.28 8.52
N ASN A 44 5.66 8.32 9.40
CA ASN A 44 5.81 8.56 10.84
C ASN A 44 7.01 9.46 11.14
N ALA A 45 8.11 9.31 10.42
CA ALA A 45 9.26 10.20 10.52
C ALA A 45 8.98 11.65 10.07
N ASN A 46 7.93 11.85 9.28
CA ASN A 46 7.50 13.17 8.80
C ASN A 46 6.32 13.76 9.59
N GLY A 47 6.09 13.26 10.81
CA GLY A 47 5.14 13.82 11.78
C GLY A 47 3.68 13.44 11.52
N TYR A 48 3.46 12.25 10.99
CA TYR A 48 2.16 11.57 10.95
C TYR A 48 2.19 10.37 11.92
N HIS A 49 1.02 9.91 12.32
CA HIS A 49 0.84 8.65 13.06
C HIS A 49 0.10 7.67 12.14
N LEU A 50 0.83 7.16 11.14
CA LEU A 50 0.28 6.21 10.19
C LEU A 50 0.45 4.79 10.75
N GLU A 51 -0.61 4.00 10.70
CA GLU A 51 -0.62 2.57 11.03
C GLU A 51 -1.12 1.77 9.83
N VAL A 52 -0.28 0.88 9.31
CA VAL A 52 -0.67 -0.06 8.25
C VAL A 52 -1.41 -1.23 8.88
N LEU A 53 -2.62 -1.48 8.39
CA LEU A 53 -3.52 -2.48 8.96
C LEU A 53 -2.98 -3.91 8.70
N PRO A 54 -2.91 -4.77 9.74
CA PRO A 54 -2.42 -6.15 9.60
C PRO A 54 -3.51 -7.15 9.17
N ASN A 55 -4.77 -6.71 9.09
CA ASN A 55 -5.95 -7.57 8.91
C ASN A 55 -6.26 -7.84 7.42
N ASP A 56 -5.32 -8.41 6.69
CA ASP A 56 -5.44 -8.79 5.28
C ASP A 56 -6.00 -10.22 5.08
N ASN A 57 -6.84 -10.68 6.00
CA ASN A 57 -7.36 -12.03 6.06
C ASN A 57 -8.79 -12.15 5.49
N LYS A 58 -9.31 -13.39 5.45
CA LYS A 58 -10.66 -13.69 4.97
C LYS A 58 -11.74 -12.92 5.73
N HIS A 59 -11.58 -12.68 7.03
CA HIS A 59 -12.57 -11.95 7.84
C HIS A 59 -12.74 -10.51 7.33
N ALA A 60 -11.64 -9.82 6.99
CA ALA A 60 -11.70 -8.50 6.40
C ALA A 60 -12.47 -8.51 5.06
N VAL A 61 -12.28 -9.54 4.22
CA VAL A 61 -13.07 -9.70 2.98
C VAL A 61 -14.56 -9.86 3.28
N ASP A 62 -14.92 -10.70 4.25
CA ASP A 62 -16.32 -10.93 4.66
C ASP A 62 -16.95 -9.65 5.23
N VAL A 63 -16.20 -8.83 5.95
CA VAL A 63 -16.64 -7.50 6.38
C VAL A 63 -16.83 -6.58 5.17
N GLY A 64 -15.90 -6.57 4.22
CA GLY A 64 -16.00 -5.79 2.98
C GLY A 64 -17.27 -6.08 2.20
N LEU A 65 -17.67 -7.34 2.08
CA LEU A 65 -18.90 -7.77 1.42
C LEU A 65 -20.18 -7.18 2.05
N LYS A 66 -20.16 -6.82 3.33
CA LYS A 66 -21.30 -6.17 4.00
C LYS A 66 -21.46 -4.70 3.64
N TYR A 67 -20.36 -4.03 3.24
CA TYR A 67 -20.33 -2.58 3.04
C TYR A 67 -20.17 -2.16 1.59
N VAL A 68 -19.61 -3.03 0.75
CA VAL A 68 -19.40 -2.77 -0.68
C VAL A 68 -20.33 -3.66 -1.51
N ASN A 69 -20.83 -3.16 -2.61
CA ASN A 69 -21.65 -3.95 -3.52
C ASN A 69 -20.81 -5.08 -4.14
N ASN A 70 -21.38 -6.28 -4.26
CA ASN A 70 -20.75 -7.46 -4.86
C ASN A 70 -20.31 -7.26 -6.33
N ASP A 71 -20.89 -6.30 -7.03
CA ASP A 71 -20.48 -5.92 -8.39
C ASP A 71 -19.19 -5.08 -8.43
N ALA A 72 -18.68 -4.67 -7.27
CA ALA A 72 -17.40 -3.98 -7.19
C ALA A 72 -16.22 -4.94 -7.38
N CYS A 73 -15.08 -4.41 -7.81
CA CYS A 73 -13.87 -5.23 -7.98
C CYS A 73 -13.37 -5.79 -6.63
N TYR A 74 -12.77 -6.97 -6.67
CA TYR A 74 -12.25 -7.66 -5.48
C TYR A 74 -11.30 -6.79 -4.63
N PRO A 75 -10.35 -6.01 -5.20
CA PRO A 75 -9.51 -5.09 -4.43
C PRO A 75 -10.31 -4.09 -3.58
N SER A 76 -11.45 -3.59 -4.07
CA SER A 76 -12.27 -2.66 -3.28
C SER A 76 -12.91 -3.32 -2.06
N LEU A 77 -13.25 -4.61 -2.17
CA LEU A 77 -13.76 -5.39 -1.03
C LEU A 77 -12.70 -5.55 0.04
N ILE A 78 -11.47 -5.86 -0.35
CA ILE A 78 -10.35 -6.03 0.58
C ILE A 78 -10.01 -4.71 1.29
N VAL A 79 -9.84 -3.63 0.52
CA VAL A 79 -9.48 -2.32 1.08
C VAL A 79 -10.53 -1.80 2.05
N VAL A 80 -11.80 -1.79 1.64
CA VAL A 80 -12.89 -1.34 2.51
C VAL A 80 -13.06 -2.28 3.69
N GLY A 81 -12.90 -3.58 3.45
CA GLY A 81 -13.00 -4.61 4.48
C GLY A 81 -11.97 -4.45 5.58
N GLN A 82 -10.69 -4.28 5.25
CA GLN A 82 -9.63 -4.03 6.23
C GLN A 82 -9.93 -2.80 7.10
N ILE A 83 -10.35 -1.70 6.47
CA ILE A 83 -10.67 -0.46 7.16
C ILE A 83 -11.87 -0.65 8.09
N MET A 84 -12.96 -1.20 7.58
CA MET A 84 -14.18 -1.38 8.36
C MET A 84 -13.99 -2.40 9.49
N ASP A 85 -13.27 -3.48 9.26
CA ASP A 85 -12.94 -4.47 10.27
C ASP A 85 -12.12 -3.85 11.40
N ALA A 86 -11.10 -3.05 11.08
CA ALA A 86 -10.31 -2.33 12.06
C ALA A 86 -11.16 -1.34 12.88
N LEU A 87 -11.99 -0.53 12.24
CA LEU A 87 -12.84 0.46 12.93
C LEU A 87 -13.93 -0.19 13.79
N LEU A 88 -14.46 -1.33 13.37
CA LEU A 88 -15.48 -2.08 14.11
C LEU A 88 -14.89 -2.91 15.27
N SER A 89 -13.59 -3.15 15.28
CA SER A 89 -12.91 -3.96 16.31
C SER A 89 -12.96 -3.36 17.72
N GLY A 90 -13.26 -2.06 17.84
CA GLY A 90 -13.17 -1.33 19.10
C GLY A 90 -11.75 -0.99 19.56
N LYS A 91 -10.73 -1.36 18.79
CA LYS A 91 -9.30 -1.06 19.09
C LYS A 91 -8.99 0.43 18.97
N TYR A 92 -9.69 1.14 18.09
CA TYR A 92 -9.41 2.52 17.72
C TYR A 92 -10.49 3.47 18.24
N ASP A 93 -10.08 4.62 18.82
CA ASP A 93 -10.99 5.73 19.13
C ASP A 93 -11.40 6.43 17.83
N LEU A 94 -12.66 6.28 17.44
CA LEU A 94 -13.19 6.84 16.20
C LEU A 94 -13.10 8.38 16.13
N ASN A 95 -13.01 9.05 17.29
CA ASN A 95 -12.84 10.52 17.36
C ASN A 95 -11.37 10.96 17.22
N LYS A 96 -10.42 10.01 17.20
CA LYS A 96 -8.99 10.23 17.02
C LYS A 96 -8.41 9.36 15.92
N THR A 97 -9.25 8.91 14.99
CA THR A 97 -8.86 8.04 13.90
C THR A 97 -9.23 8.69 12.57
N ALA A 98 -8.32 8.61 11.61
CA ALA A 98 -8.54 8.96 10.21
C ALA A 98 -8.15 7.77 9.32
N VAL A 99 -8.60 7.77 8.09
CA VAL A 99 -8.27 6.76 7.09
C VAL A 99 -7.56 7.42 5.92
N ILE A 100 -6.56 6.77 5.35
CA ILE A 100 -5.86 7.24 4.15
C ILE A 100 -5.97 6.21 3.03
N MET A 101 -6.20 6.70 1.81
CA MET A 101 -6.20 5.86 0.61
C MET A 101 -5.77 6.65 -0.60
N SER A 102 -5.04 6.01 -1.52
CA SER A 102 -4.71 6.59 -2.81
C SER A 102 -5.94 6.60 -3.73
N GLN A 103 -6.04 7.64 -4.56
CA GLN A 103 -7.05 7.75 -5.59
C GLN A 103 -6.36 8.00 -6.92
N THR A 104 -6.56 7.10 -7.88
CA THR A 104 -6.07 7.26 -9.25
C THR A 104 -7.13 8.00 -10.07
N GLY A 105 -6.78 9.04 -10.78
CA GLY A 105 -7.72 9.90 -11.51
C GLY A 105 -8.24 9.35 -12.85
N GLY A 106 -8.28 8.04 -13.07
CA GLY A 106 -8.70 7.43 -14.35
C GLY A 106 -10.10 6.80 -14.33
N GLY A 107 -10.50 6.17 -15.42
CA GLY A 107 -11.77 5.42 -15.56
C GLY A 107 -11.82 4.11 -14.77
N CYS A 108 -10.82 3.80 -13.96
CA CYS A 108 -10.77 2.63 -13.10
C CYS A 108 -11.64 2.78 -11.85
N ARG A 109 -12.22 1.69 -11.37
CA ARG A 109 -12.99 1.67 -10.11
C ARG A 109 -12.14 2.02 -8.88
N ALA A 110 -10.81 1.88 -8.95
CA ALA A 110 -9.88 2.36 -7.92
C ALA A 110 -10.02 3.87 -7.64
N SER A 111 -10.45 4.66 -8.61
CA SER A 111 -10.80 6.08 -8.42
C SER A 111 -11.97 6.28 -7.47
N ASN A 112 -12.75 5.24 -7.18
CA ASN A 112 -13.94 5.29 -6.33
C ASN A 112 -13.71 4.72 -4.92
N TYR A 113 -12.51 4.24 -4.56
CA TYR A 113 -12.26 3.68 -3.23
C TYR A 113 -12.62 4.66 -2.12
N ILE A 114 -12.28 5.93 -2.26
CA ILE A 114 -12.65 6.99 -1.30
C ILE A 114 -14.16 7.09 -1.13
N ALA A 115 -14.92 7.04 -2.23
CA ALA A 115 -16.38 7.07 -2.18
C ALA A 115 -16.96 5.81 -1.53
N PHE A 116 -16.38 4.63 -1.78
CA PHE A 116 -16.81 3.38 -1.13
C PHE A 116 -16.52 3.41 0.38
N ILE A 117 -15.33 3.87 0.79
CA ILE A 117 -14.99 4.02 2.21
C ILE A 117 -15.97 4.97 2.91
N ARG A 118 -16.22 6.15 2.35
CA ARG A 118 -17.17 7.13 2.93
C ARG A 118 -18.59 6.56 3.01
N ARG A 119 -19.04 5.81 2.00
CA ARG A 119 -20.34 5.15 2.02
C ARG A 119 -20.40 4.07 3.10
N ALA A 120 -19.34 3.29 3.26
CA ALA A 120 -19.22 2.28 4.30
C ALA A 120 -19.28 2.92 5.70
N LEU A 121 -18.51 3.98 5.92
CA LEU A 121 -18.53 4.76 7.17
C LEU A 121 -19.94 5.29 7.49
N LYS A 122 -20.61 5.87 6.49
CA LYS A 122 -22.00 6.35 6.65
C LYS A 122 -22.95 5.21 7.03
N LYS A 123 -22.85 4.05 6.35
CA LYS A 123 -23.68 2.88 6.66
C LYS A 123 -23.44 2.34 8.07
N ALA A 124 -22.24 2.54 8.62
CA ALA A 124 -21.84 2.11 9.96
C ALA A 124 -22.07 3.18 11.04
N GLY A 125 -22.54 4.38 10.70
CA GLY A 125 -22.69 5.50 11.66
C GLY A 125 -21.36 6.08 12.14
N MET A 126 -20.30 6.00 11.31
CA MET A 126 -18.93 6.46 11.62
C MET A 126 -18.53 7.66 10.74
N GLU A 127 -19.46 8.54 10.40
CA GLU A 127 -19.25 9.65 9.46
C GLU A 127 -18.24 10.69 9.97
N GLN A 128 -17.96 10.70 11.27
CA GLN A 128 -16.95 11.56 11.90
C GLN A 128 -15.51 11.21 11.55
N VAL A 129 -15.25 10.01 11.02
CA VAL A 129 -13.90 9.56 10.64
C VAL A 129 -13.46 10.22 9.34
N PRO A 130 -12.41 11.07 9.36
CA PRO A 130 -11.90 11.72 8.15
C PRO A 130 -11.30 10.70 7.19
N VAL A 131 -11.54 10.88 5.88
CA VAL A 131 -10.94 10.07 4.82
C VAL A 131 -10.00 10.93 3.99
N ILE A 132 -8.70 10.69 4.13
CA ILE A 132 -7.63 11.39 3.43
C ILE A 132 -7.46 10.75 2.06
N SER A 133 -7.68 11.52 1.01
CA SER A 133 -7.42 11.10 -0.36
C SER A 133 -6.01 11.51 -0.78
N LEU A 134 -5.15 10.52 -1.07
CA LEU A 134 -3.86 10.75 -1.73
C LEU A 134 -4.11 10.93 -3.23
N ASN A 135 -4.32 12.17 -3.64
CA ASN A 135 -4.58 12.52 -5.03
C ASN A 135 -3.52 13.48 -5.55
N LEU A 136 -2.86 13.10 -6.64
CA LEU A 136 -1.88 13.95 -7.34
C LEU A 136 -2.54 15.16 -8.04
N SER A 137 -3.84 15.08 -8.34
CA SER A 137 -4.59 16.14 -9.04
C SER A 137 -5.23 17.20 -8.13
N GLY A 138 -5.01 17.16 -6.81
CA GLY A 138 -5.46 18.21 -5.89
C GLY A 138 -6.97 18.34 -5.71
N LEU A 139 -7.76 17.30 -6.05
CA LEU A 139 -9.23 17.33 -6.03
C LEU A 139 -9.85 17.45 -4.63
N GLU A 140 -9.11 17.18 -3.57
CA GLU A 140 -9.62 17.31 -2.20
C GLU A 140 -8.65 18.04 -1.27
N SER A 141 -9.15 19.04 -0.57
CA SER A 141 -8.37 19.77 0.43
C SER A 141 -8.43 19.06 1.78
N ASN A 142 -7.27 18.61 2.27
CA ASN A 142 -7.08 18.11 3.63
C ASN A 142 -5.98 18.97 4.29
N PRO A 143 -6.35 20.06 5.03
CA PRO A 143 -5.36 21.01 5.55
C PRO A 143 -4.30 20.42 6.48
N GLY A 144 -4.63 19.31 7.16
CA GLY A 144 -3.72 18.58 8.04
C GLY A 144 -2.75 17.66 7.30
N PHE A 145 -3.05 17.32 6.05
CA PHE A 145 -2.20 16.43 5.24
C PHE A 145 -1.49 17.21 4.14
N LYS A 146 -0.16 17.21 4.16
CA LYS A 146 0.67 17.91 3.17
C LYS A 146 1.79 17.00 2.68
N LEU A 147 1.91 16.89 1.38
CA LEU A 147 3.06 16.28 0.73
C LEU A 147 4.23 17.29 0.72
N THR A 148 5.10 17.19 1.72
CA THR A 148 6.32 17.98 1.80
C THR A 148 7.45 17.34 1.01
N LEU A 149 8.42 18.11 0.53
CA LEU A 149 9.59 17.55 -0.18
C LEU A 149 10.34 16.48 0.62
N PRO A 150 10.57 16.62 1.96
CA PRO A 150 11.15 15.56 2.76
C PRO A 150 10.31 14.28 2.77
N LEU A 151 8.99 14.39 2.93
CA LEU A 151 8.08 13.24 2.90
C LEU A 151 8.10 12.55 1.53
N VAL A 152 7.99 13.31 0.43
CA VAL A 152 8.03 12.75 -0.93
C VAL A 152 9.33 12.01 -1.16
N LYS A 153 10.47 12.58 -0.74
CA LYS A 153 11.78 11.94 -0.85
C LYS A 153 11.85 10.64 -0.04
N ALA A 154 11.35 10.64 1.20
CA ALA A 154 11.32 9.47 2.05
C ALA A 154 10.45 8.36 1.44
N VAL A 155 9.25 8.69 0.94
CA VAL A 155 8.32 7.77 0.29
C VAL A 155 8.93 7.17 -0.98
N VAL A 156 9.57 7.97 -1.83
CA VAL A 156 10.23 7.46 -3.04
C VAL A 156 11.38 6.51 -2.68
N TYR A 157 12.20 6.86 -1.70
CA TYR A 157 13.28 5.96 -1.27
C TYR A 157 12.75 4.67 -0.64
N ALA A 158 11.70 4.76 0.18
CA ALA A 158 11.04 3.59 0.74
C ALA A 158 10.49 2.66 -0.35
N ALA A 159 9.83 3.21 -1.37
CA ALA A 159 9.29 2.45 -2.49
C ALA A 159 10.39 1.75 -3.30
N VAL A 160 11.49 2.45 -3.63
CA VAL A 160 12.62 1.85 -4.35
C VAL A 160 13.30 0.75 -3.52
N PHE A 161 13.51 0.97 -2.21
CA PHE A 161 14.04 -0.09 -1.35
C PHE A 161 13.11 -1.30 -1.27
N GLY A 162 11.79 -1.06 -1.22
CA GLY A 162 10.79 -2.13 -1.25
C GLY A 162 10.88 -2.97 -2.54
N ASP A 163 11.01 -2.33 -3.70
CA ASP A 163 11.19 -3.01 -4.98
C ASP A 163 12.47 -3.83 -5.02
N ILE A 164 13.61 -3.28 -4.55
CA ILE A 164 14.88 -4.01 -4.50
C ILE A 164 14.76 -5.21 -3.55
N LEU A 165 14.21 -5.02 -2.35
CA LEU A 165 14.00 -6.11 -1.39
C LEU A 165 13.11 -7.21 -1.98
N MET A 166 11.99 -6.84 -2.57
CA MET A 166 11.06 -7.78 -3.19
C MET A 166 11.75 -8.59 -4.30
N LYS A 167 12.51 -7.94 -5.20
CA LYS A 167 13.29 -8.62 -6.23
C LYS A 167 14.32 -9.57 -5.64
N CYS A 168 15.09 -9.13 -4.65
CA CYS A 168 16.08 -9.98 -3.99
C CYS A 168 15.42 -11.21 -3.35
N ILE A 169 14.30 -11.03 -2.65
CA ILE A 169 13.56 -12.13 -2.01
C ILE A 169 13.12 -13.16 -3.06
N TYR A 170 12.36 -12.74 -4.06
CA TYR A 170 11.77 -13.65 -5.04
C TYR A 170 12.83 -14.28 -5.97
N ARG A 171 13.96 -13.58 -6.19
CA ARG A 171 15.07 -14.11 -6.96
C ARG A 171 15.89 -15.16 -6.21
N MET A 172 16.12 -14.97 -4.89
CA MET A 172 17.05 -15.80 -4.13
C MET A 172 16.36 -16.93 -3.38
N ARG A 173 15.14 -16.71 -2.86
CA ARG A 173 14.43 -17.67 -2.01
C ARG A 173 14.16 -19.03 -2.68
N PRO A 174 13.80 -19.13 -3.98
CA PRO A 174 13.61 -20.42 -4.63
C PRO A 174 14.88 -21.28 -4.71
N TYR A 175 16.05 -20.66 -4.60
CA TYR A 175 17.36 -21.30 -4.81
C TYR A 175 18.17 -21.42 -3.52
N GLU A 176 17.72 -20.90 -2.38
CA GLU A 176 18.47 -20.93 -1.13
C GLU A 176 18.82 -22.35 -0.67
N LEU A 177 20.10 -22.63 -0.40
CA LEU A 177 20.56 -23.91 0.13
C LEU A 177 20.21 -24.09 1.61
N GLU A 178 20.26 -23.00 2.38
CA GLU A 178 19.83 -22.93 3.77
C GLU A 178 18.45 -22.31 3.83
N LYS A 179 17.42 -23.12 4.10
CA LYS A 179 16.04 -22.62 4.17
C LYS A 179 15.85 -21.49 5.18
N GLY A 180 15.26 -20.39 4.71
CA GLY A 180 14.92 -19.24 5.49
C GLY A 180 16.05 -18.19 5.65
N ILE A 181 17.23 -18.40 5.05
CA ILE A 181 18.29 -17.39 5.07
C ILE A 181 17.87 -16.09 4.40
N VAL A 182 17.16 -16.19 3.25
CA VAL A 182 16.63 -15.04 2.51
C VAL A 182 15.66 -14.24 3.38
N ASN A 183 14.74 -14.92 4.08
CA ASN A 183 13.78 -14.26 4.96
C ASN A 183 14.46 -13.60 6.18
N ARG A 184 15.54 -14.20 6.73
CA ARG A 184 16.33 -13.56 7.80
C ARG A 184 17.04 -12.31 7.29
N LYS A 185 17.66 -12.35 6.11
CA LYS A 185 18.28 -11.18 5.48
C LYS A 185 17.26 -10.09 5.17
N HIS A 186 16.07 -10.45 4.67
CA HIS A 186 14.96 -9.52 4.47
C HIS A 186 14.66 -8.73 5.76
N LYS A 187 14.44 -9.41 6.88
CA LYS A 187 14.16 -8.75 8.17
C LYS A 187 15.28 -7.82 8.65
N ILE A 188 16.52 -8.17 8.38
CA ILE A 188 17.68 -7.31 8.71
C ILE A 188 17.66 -6.06 7.85
N TRP A 189 17.46 -6.20 6.55
CA TRP A 189 17.41 -5.08 5.62
C TRP A 189 16.19 -4.20 5.81
N GLU A 190 15.03 -4.76 6.09
CA GLU A 190 13.82 -4.02 6.45
C GLU A 190 14.10 -3.06 7.62
N LYS A 191 14.70 -3.55 8.72
CA LYS A 191 15.08 -2.72 9.87
C LYS A 191 16.10 -1.63 9.50
N ARG A 192 17.10 -1.95 8.67
CA ARG A 192 18.09 -0.96 8.20
C ARG A 192 17.45 0.12 7.34
N VAL A 193 16.55 -0.24 6.46
CA VAL A 193 15.82 0.71 5.60
C VAL A 193 14.89 1.58 6.44
N ILE A 194 14.12 0.99 7.37
CA ILE A 194 13.29 1.73 8.32
C ILE A 194 14.13 2.78 9.07
N ALA A 195 15.26 2.38 9.62
CA ALA A 195 16.15 3.31 10.31
C ALA A 195 16.65 4.45 9.39
N PHE A 196 16.97 4.14 8.14
CA PHE A 196 17.38 5.14 7.16
C PHE A 196 16.25 6.10 6.80
N VAL A 197 15.07 5.62 6.41
CA VAL A 197 13.95 6.49 5.98
C VAL A 197 13.36 7.29 7.14
N SER A 198 13.58 6.84 8.38
CA SER A 198 13.20 7.56 9.60
C SER A 198 14.22 8.63 10.01
N GLY A 199 15.35 8.72 9.34
CA GLY A 199 16.39 9.72 9.63
C GLY A 199 15.97 11.13 9.19
N SER A 200 16.48 12.15 9.90
CA SER A 200 16.19 13.57 9.64
C SER A 200 16.81 14.10 8.33
N ALA A 201 17.90 13.46 7.86
CA ALA A 201 18.62 13.88 6.65
C ALA A 201 18.83 12.70 5.71
N LEU A 202 17.99 12.57 4.70
CA LEU A 202 18.08 11.51 3.69
C LEU A 202 19.15 11.86 2.64
N SER A 203 20.36 11.31 2.79
CA SER A 203 21.44 11.49 1.82
C SER A 203 21.25 10.61 0.60
N HIS A 204 21.29 11.19 -0.61
CA HIS A 204 21.21 10.43 -1.86
C HIS A 204 22.44 9.52 -2.08
N SER A 205 23.62 9.95 -1.64
CA SER A 205 24.83 9.11 -1.70
C SER A 205 24.68 7.86 -0.81
N GLN A 206 24.20 8.06 0.43
CA GLN A 206 23.95 6.96 1.34
C GLN A 206 22.85 6.02 0.84
N PHE A 207 21.77 6.57 0.26
CA PHE A 207 20.73 5.78 -0.41
C PHE A 207 21.32 4.87 -1.47
N LYS A 208 22.10 5.42 -2.44
CA LYS A 208 22.77 4.62 -3.48
C LYS A 208 23.72 3.57 -2.91
N LYS A 209 24.46 3.91 -1.87
CA LYS A 209 25.36 2.99 -1.19
C LYS A 209 24.56 1.81 -0.60
N MET A 210 23.49 2.09 0.14
CA MET A 210 22.65 1.06 0.73
C MET A 210 21.98 0.15 -0.29
N CYS A 211 21.52 0.69 -1.44
CA CYS A 211 20.99 -0.14 -2.53
C CYS A 211 22.03 -1.16 -3.02
N ARG A 212 23.27 -0.74 -3.22
CA ARG A 212 24.38 -1.63 -3.67
C ARG A 212 24.73 -2.66 -2.59
N GLU A 213 24.84 -2.24 -1.33
CA GLU A 213 25.10 -3.14 -0.22
C GLU A 213 24.00 -4.20 -0.07
N MET A 214 22.75 -3.80 -0.24
CA MET A 214 21.61 -4.71 -0.17
C MET A 214 21.70 -5.79 -1.24
N VAL A 215 21.85 -5.40 -2.50
CA VAL A 215 21.98 -6.36 -3.61
C VAL A 215 23.18 -7.28 -3.38
N HIS A 216 24.35 -6.72 -3.05
CA HIS A 216 25.55 -7.49 -2.78
C HIS A 216 25.37 -8.50 -1.65
N ASP A 217 24.71 -8.10 -0.56
CA ASP A 217 24.46 -8.98 0.58
C ASP A 217 23.56 -10.17 0.23
N PHE A 218 22.55 -9.95 -0.63
CA PHE A 218 21.73 -11.05 -1.16
C PHE A 218 22.52 -11.93 -2.15
N ASP A 219 23.35 -11.35 -3.01
CA ASP A 219 24.19 -12.09 -3.96
C ASP A 219 25.22 -13.02 -3.27
N THR A 220 25.55 -12.76 -2.00
CA THR A 220 26.44 -13.63 -1.20
C THR A 220 25.74 -14.86 -0.62
N ILE A 221 24.42 -14.98 -0.74
CA ILE A 221 23.68 -16.16 -0.25
C ILE A 221 24.06 -17.37 -1.07
N PRO A 222 24.46 -18.49 -0.44
CA PRO A 222 24.68 -19.75 -1.16
C PRO A 222 23.39 -20.25 -1.79
N ILE A 223 23.41 -20.45 -3.10
CA ILE A 223 22.25 -20.89 -3.88
C ILE A 223 22.58 -22.17 -4.68
N SER A 224 21.52 -22.90 -5.03
CA SER A 224 21.57 -24.03 -5.94
C SER A 224 21.83 -23.59 -7.38
N ASP A 225 22.58 -24.39 -8.13
CA ASP A 225 22.79 -24.22 -9.59
C ASP A 225 21.57 -24.69 -10.43
N GLU A 226 20.52 -25.17 -9.79
CA GLU A 226 19.31 -25.64 -10.44
C GLU A 226 18.65 -24.49 -11.22
N LYS A 227 18.27 -24.74 -12.48
CA LYS A 227 17.51 -23.79 -13.29
C LYS A 227 16.02 -24.01 -13.11
N LYS A 228 15.33 -23.05 -12.51
CA LYS A 228 13.88 -23.08 -12.34
C LYS A 228 13.18 -22.26 -13.41
N PRO A 229 11.98 -22.65 -13.85
CA PRO A 229 11.18 -21.84 -14.75
C PRO A 229 10.79 -20.52 -14.05
N ARG A 230 10.87 -19.42 -14.78
CA ARG A 230 10.49 -18.09 -14.28
C ARG A 230 9.05 -17.81 -14.66
N VAL A 231 8.22 -17.51 -13.67
CA VAL A 231 6.78 -17.28 -13.82
C VAL A 231 6.42 -15.86 -13.41
N GLY A 232 5.93 -15.07 -14.37
CA GLY A 232 5.49 -13.68 -14.13
C GLY A 232 4.15 -13.61 -13.40
N ILE A 233 4.10 -12.92 -12.27
CA ILE A 233 2.86 -12.58 -11.55
C ILE A 233 2.42 -11.20 -12.00
N VAL A 234 1.35 -11.14 -12.80
CA VAL A 234 0.82 -9.89 -13.35
C VAL A 234 -0.63 -9.68 -12.90
N GLY A 235 -1.12 -8.46 -13.03
CA GLY A 235 -2.49 -8.11 -12.68
C GLY A 235 -2.61 -6.75 -12.00
N GLU A 236 -3.74 -6.55 -11.33
CA GLU A 236 -4.03 -5.34 -10.57
C GLU A 236 -3.06 -5.20 -9.38
N ILE A 237 -2.75 -3.99 -8.98
CA ILE A 237 -1.67 -3.66 -8.03
C ILE A 237 -1.82 -4.39 -6.69
N LEU A 238 -3.00 -4.32 -6.06
CA LEU A 238 -3.25 -4.96 -4.77
C LEU A 238 -3.17 -6.48 -4.87
N VAL A 239 -3.83 -7.06 -5.89
CA VAL A 239 -3.85 -8.51 -6.09
C VAL A 239 -2.45 -9.05 -6.38
N LYS A 240 -1.63 -8.28 -7.07
CA LYS A 240 -0.26 -8.67 -7.41
C LYS A 240 0.69 -8.68 -6.21
N PHE A 241 0.59 -7.67 -5.32
CA PHE A 241 1.53 -7.47 -4.23
C PHE A 241 1.07 -7.99 -2.87
N LEU A 242 -0.22 -8.21 -2.66
CA LEU A 242 -0.77 -8.68 -1.40
C LEU A 242 -0.99 -10.20 -1.44
N PRO A 243 -0.19 -11.01 -0.70
CA PRO A 243 -0.31 -12.48 -0.74
C PRO A 243 -1.71 -12.98 -0.39
N ALA A 244 -2.37 -12.38 0.61
CA ALA A 244 -3.73 -12.72 0.99
C ALA A 244 -4.77 -12.48 -0.14
N ALA A 245 -4.51 -11.57 -1.05
CA ALA A 245 -5.39 -11.27 -2.17
C ALA A 245 -5.22 -12.19 -3.38
N ASN A 246 -4.09 -12.93 -3.45
CA ASN A 246 -3.78 -13.86 -4.54
C ASN A 246 -3.55 -15.30 -4.10
N ASN A 247 -4.02 -15.66 -2.90
CA ASN A 247 -3.87 -16.98 -2.31
C ASN A 247 -2.40 -17.43 -2.19
N HIS A 248 -1.50 -16.52 -1.81
CA HIS A 248 -0.07 -16.79 -1.63
C HIS A 248 0.59 -17.37 -2.91
N LEU A 249 0.25 -16.79 -4.05
CA LEU A 249 0.67 -17.31 -5.37
C LEU A 249 2.20 -17.41 -5.51
N ALA A 250 2.95 -16.46 -4.95
CA ALA A 250 4.42 -16.52 -5.03
C ALA A 250 4.97 -17.72 -4.26
N GLU A 251 4.47 -17.97 -3.05
CA GLU A 251 4.87 -19.12 -2.22
C GLU A 251 4.44 -20.45 -2.87
N LEU A 252 3.27 -20.47 -3.51
CA LEU A 252 2.81 -21.64 -4.27
C LEU A 252 3.75 -21.94 -5.45
N LEU A 253 4.12 -20.94 -6.24
CA LEU A 253 5.06 -21.10 -7.36
C LEU A 253 6.43 -21.60 -6.89
N GLU A 254 6.92 -21.09 -5.77
CA GLU A 254 8.19 -21.58 -5.18
C GLU A 254 8.09 -23.03 -4.71
N ALA A 255 6.97 -23.41 -4.09
CA ALA A 255 6.72 -24.79 -3.67
C ALA A 255 6.65 -25.77 -4.85
N GLU A 256 6.12 -25.32 -5.99
CA GLU A 256 6.08 -26.07 -7.25
C GLU A 256 7.40 -26.00 -8.04
N GLY A 257 8.45 -25.40 -7.49
CA GLY A 257 9.78 -25.38 -8.10
C GLY A 257 9.98 -24.28 -9.15
N ALA A 258 9.20 -23.22 -9.13
CA ALA A 258 9.34 -22.06 -10.02
C ALA A 258 9.97 -20.84 -9.32
N GLU A 259 10.51 -19.90 -10.11
CA GLU A 259 10.95 -18.58 -9.66
C GLU A 259 9.82 -17.57 -9.94
N PRO A 260 9.15 -16.99 -8.92
CA PRO A 260 8.15 -15.95 -9.13
C PRO A 260 8.82 -14.63 -9.53
N VAL A 261 8.25 -13.95 -10.52
CA VAL A 261 8.71 -12.65 -10.99
C VAL A 261 7.56 -11.65 -10.88
N VAL A 262 7.70 -10.70 -9.96
CA VAL A 262 6.71 -9.63 -9.73
C VAL A 262 7.28 -8.31 -10.26
N PRO A 263 6.57 -7.58 -11.15
CA PRO A 263 6.98 -6.25 -11.60
C PRO A 263 7.07 -5.24 -10.44
N ASP A 264 7.93 -4.25 -10.57
CA ASP A 264 8.17 -3.24 -9.55
C ASP A 264 6.94 -2.35 -9.30
N LEU A 265 6.81 -1.84 -8.09
CA LEU A 265 5.81 -0.84 -7.73
C LEU A 265 6.11 0.50 -8.42
N ILE A 266 7.38 0.90 -8.48
CA ILE A 266 7.81 2.14 -9.14
C ILE A 266 7.55 2.08 -10.64
N ASP A 267 7.76 0.94 -11.29
CA ASP A 267 7.47 0.77 -12.72
C ASP A 267 5.97 0.95 -12.99
N PHE A 268 5.12 0.41 -12.12
CA PHE A 268 3.68 0.60 -12.21
C PHE A 268 3.28 2.08 -12.07
N ILE A 269 3.83 2.79 -11.07
CA ILE A 269 3.56 4.21 -10.87
C ILE A 269 4.06 5.03 -12.06
N SER A 270 5.26 4.73 -12.57
CA SER A 270 5.84 5.39 -13.74
C SER A 270 4.97 5.17 -14.98
N CYS A 271 4.49 3.95 -15.20
CA CYS A 271 3.59 3.62 -16.30
C CYS A 271 2.30 4.45 -16.25
N LEU A 272 1.70 4.62 -15.07
CA LEU A 272 0.53 5.49 -14.89
C LEU A 272 0.79 6.94 -15.27
N LEU A 273 1.99 7.46 -14.98
CA LEU A 273 2.37 8.83 -15.33
C LEU A 273 2.55 9.02 -16.84
N TYR A 274 3.09 8.01 -17.55
CA TYR A 274 3.32 8.06 -18.99
C TYR A 274 2.07 7.76 -19.82
N THR A 275 1.14 6.94 -19.29
CA THR A 275 -0.05 6.49 -20.00
C THR A 275 -1.30 7.27 -19.60
N SER A 276 -1.18 8.26 -18.71
CA SER A 276 -2.28 9.17 -18.40
C SER A 276 -2.67 9.91 -19.69
N PRO A 277 -3.95 9.86 -20.10
CA PRO A 277 -4.37 10.53 -21.33
C PRO A 277 -4.03 12.02 -21.25
N SER A 278 -3.44 12.54 -22.33
CA SER A 278 -3.19 13.95 -22.48
C SER A 278 -4.53 14.70 -22.45
N PRO A 279 -4.61 15.90 -21.86
CA PRO A 279 -5.82 16.73 -21.91
C PRO A 279 -6.27 17.07 -23.35
N ARG A 280 -5.56 16.61 -24.37
CA ARG A 280 -5.83 16.81 -25.79
C ARG A 280 -6.42 15.57 -26.50
N ASP A 281 -6.50 14.43 -25.80
CA ASP A 281 -7.16 13.21 -26.25
C ASP A 281 -8.57 13.12 -25.61
#